data_df8eb2907b63378b18528f0e8712d92a
#
_entry.id   df8eb2907b63378b18528f0e8712d92a
#
_cell.length_a   1.000
_cell.length_b   1.000
_cell.length_c   1.000
_cell.angle_alpha   90.00
_cell.angle_beta   90.00
_cell.angle_gamma   90.00
#
_symmetry.space_group_name_H-M   'P 1'
#
loop_
_entity.id
_entity.type
_entity.pdbx_description
1 polymer ?
#
loop_
_entity_poly.entity_id
_entity_poly.type
_entity_poly.pdbx_seq_one_letter_code
_entity_poly.pdbx_strand_id
1 'polypeptide(L)'
;MSVRVPEFKVLPEPADLPEPLPEPAPADLRLETVLGALSDPLRLRIVQKLLLESEQFDHTCGWFGFDRPKSSLTHHFRALREAGVTRQRQYGLERRSHVRVADLDARFPGLLDLVAAWTPDGV
;
A
#
# COMPACT_ATOMS: atom_id res chain seq x y z
N MET A 1 19.82 -8.53 19.90
CA MET A 1 18.50 -9.15 19.93
C MET A 1 17.71 -8.73 18.69
N SER A 2 17.22 -9.68 17.92
CA SER A 2 16.47 -9.36 16.73
C SER A 2 14.99 -9.21 17.04
N VAL A 3 14.37 -8.19 16.48
CA VAL A 3 12.92 -8.00 16.56
C VAL A 3 12.30 -8.79 15.42
N ARG A 4 11.38 -9.68 15.76
CA ARG A 4 10.66 -10.43 14.73
C ARG A 4 9.54 -9.57 14.16
N VAL A 5 9.57 -9.36 12.84
CA VAL A 5 8.51 -8.65 12.14
C VAL A 5 7.69 -9.63 11.32
N PRO A 6 6.40 -9.35 11.08
CA PRO A 6 5.59 -10.19 10.21
C PRO A 6 6.15 -10.26 8.80
N GLU A 7 5.99 -11.40 8.15
CA GLU A 7 6.36 -11.54 6.74
C GLU A 7 5.34 -10.83 5.85
N PHE A 8 5.85 -10.14 4.84
CA PHE A 8 5.00 -9.52 3.84
C PHE A 8 4.50 -10.58 2.85
N LYS A 9 3.25 -10.45 2.45
CA LYS A 9 2.68 -11.28 1.40
C LYS A 9 2.89 -10.60 0.06
N VAL A 10 4.03 -10.86 -0.56
CA VAL A 10 4.37 -10.35 -1.89
C VAL A 10 4.14 -11.47 -2.90
N LEU A 11 3.09 -11.34 -3.67
CA LEU A 11 2.69 -12.35 -4.64
C LEU A 11 3.30 -12.05 -6.02
N PRO A 12 3.52 -13.10 -6.83
CA PRO A 12 4.11 -12.88 -8.16
C PRO A 12 3.28 -11.95 -9.02
N GLU A 13 3.96 -11.10 -9.77
CA GLU A 13 3.31 -10.20 -10.70
C GLU A 13 2.82 -10.96 -11.94
N PRO A 14 1.52 -10.90 -12.26
CA PRO A 14 0.99 -11.54 -13.48
C PRO A 14 1.54 -10.87 -14.74
N ALA A 15 1.47 -11.59 -15.86
CA ALA A 15 1.78 -11.03 -17.16
C ALA A 15 0.61 -10.19 -17.70
N ASP A 16 0.91 -9.31 -18.67
CA ASP A 16 -0.11 -8.55 -19.42
C ASP A 16 -1.00 -7.65 -18.55
N LEU A 17 -0.41 -7.01 -17.55
CA LEU A 17 -1.13 -6.05 -16.72
C LEU A 17 -1.36 -4.74 -17.46
N PRO A 18 -2.47 -4.02 -17.18
CA PRO A 18 -2.64 -2.66 -17.67
C PRO A 18 -1.53 -1.76 -17.13
N GLU A 19 -1.26 -0.65 -17.83
CA GLU A 19 -0.33 0.34 -17.32
C GLU A 19 -0.83 0.90 -15.99
N PRO A 20 0.08 1.16 -15.04
CA PRO A 20 -0.32 1.79 -13.79
C PRO A 20 -0.94 3.17 -14.01
N LEU A 21 -1.85 3.57 -13.13
CA LEU A 21 -2.31 4.94 -13.05
C LEU A 21 -1.13 5.86 -12.70
N PRO A 22 -1.23 7.18 -12.97
CA PRO A 22 -0.10 8.09 -12.71
C PRO A 22 0.43 7.98 -11.30
N GLU A 23 1.76 7.87 -11.19
CA GLU A 23 2.46 7.65 -9.92
C GLU A 23 3.88 8.21 -10.03
N PRO A 24 4.54 8.50 -8.89
CA PRO A 24 5.93 8.94 -8.93
C PRO A 24 6.87 7.79 -9.31
N ALA A 25 7.92 8.12 -10.06
CA ALA A 25 8.98 7.16 -10.37
C ALA A 25 9.74 6.80 -9.08
N PRO A 26 10.42 5.64 -9.03
CA PRO A 26 11.18 5.26 -7.83
C PRO A 26 12.16 6.34 -7.36
N ALA A 27 12.85 7.03 -8.28
CA ALA A 27 13.79 8.08 -7.94
C ALA A 27 13.13 9.34 -7.36
N ASP A 28 11.84 9.51 -7.59
CA ASP A 28 11.08 10.68 -7.14
C ASP A 28 10.34 10.46 -5.81
N LEU A 29 10.50 9.28 -5.20
CA LEU A 29 9.90 8.99 -3.91
C LEU A 29 10.58 9.84 -2.82
N ARG A 30 9.77 10.49 -1.99
CA ARG A 30 10.23 11.35 -0.90
C ARG A 30 9.70 10.84 0.42
N LEU A 31 10.59 10.73 1.41
CA LEU A 31 10.21 10.19 2.72
C LEU A 31 9.11 11.00 3.39
N GLU A 32 9.21 12.32 3.38
CA GLU A 32 8.21 13.18 4.02
C GLU A 32 6.83 13.05 3.38
N THR A 33 6.77 12.81 2.08
CA THR A 33 5.50 12.59 1.37
C THR A 33 4.90 11.23 1.73
N VAL A 34 5.74 10.20 1.77
CA VAL A 34 5.31 8.84 2.15
C VAL A 34 4.82 8.83 3.60
N LEU A 35 5.57 9.44 4.51
CA LEU A 35 5.18 9.53 5.92
C LEU A 35 3.87 10.30 6.08
N GLY A 36 3.69 11.38 5.32
CA GLY A 36 2.44 12.15 5.34
C GLY A 36 1.24 11.30 4.91
N ALA A 37 1.39 10.50 3.87
CA ALA A 37 0.32 9.60 3.43
C ALA A 37 0.00 8.54 4.48
N LEU A 38 1.02 8.02 5.17
CA LEU A 38 0.86 6.98 6.18
C LEU A 38 0.40 7.51 7.54
N SER A 39 0.36 8.83 7.75
CA SER A 39 -0.03 9.42 9.02
C SER A 39 -1.53 9.35 9.30
N ASP A 40 -2.35 9.03 8.31
CA ASP A 40 -3.78 8.82 8.48
C ASP A 40 -4.04 7.38 8.94
N PRO A 41 -4.82 7.16 10.05
CA PRO A 41 -5.04 5.82 10.57
C PRO A 41 -5.66 4.85 9.55
N LEU A 42 -6.58 5.31 8.71
CA LEU A 42 -7.21 4.45 7.72
C LEU A 42 -6.22 4.08 6.60
N ARG A 43 -5.42 5.04 6.14
CA ARG A 43 -4.42 4.77 5.13
C ARG A 43 -3.35 3.80 5.64
N LEU A 44 -2.93 3.97 6.90
CA LEU A 44 -2.00 3.03 7.52
C LEU A 44 -2.60 1.62 7.55
N ARG A 45 -3.88 1.51 7.92
CA ARG A 45 -4.59 0.23 7.95
C ARG A 45 -4.69 -0.42 6.57
N ILE A 46 -4.93 0.38 5.53
CA ILE A 46 -4.94 -0.12 4.14
C ILE A 46 -3.62 -0.78 3.79
N VAL A 47 -2.51 -0.10 4.09
CA VAL A 47 -1.18 -0.63 3.77
C VAL A 47 -0.87 -1.88 4.58
N GLN A 48 -1.16 -1.88 5.89
CA GLN A 48 -0.98 -3.07 6.72
C GLN A 48 -1.74 -4.27 6.17
N LYS A 49 -2.99 -4.07 5.78
CA LYS A 49 -3.82 -5.16 5.26
C LYS A 49 -3.26 -5.71 3.96
N LEU A 50 -2.80 -4.83 3.07
CA LEU A 50 -2.15 -5.27 1.83
C LEU A 50 -0.86 -6.05 2.09
N LEU A 51 -0.07 -5.64 3.08
CA LEU A 51 1.18 -6.32 3.41
C LEU A 51 0.94 -7.67 4.06
N LEU A 52 -0.03 -7.78 4.95
CA LEU A 52 -0.17 -8.94 5.85
C LEU A 52 -1.23 -9.93 5.41
N GLU A 53 -2.27 -9.49 4.68
CA GLU A 53 -3.44 -10.32 4.42
C GLU A 53 -3.74 -10.54 2.94
N SER A 54 -2.89 -10.07 2.01
CA SER A 54 -3.14 -10.22 0.58
C SER A 54 -3.25 -11.68 0.16
N GLU A 55 -4.28 -11.99 -0.60
CA GLU A 55 -4.53 -13.31 -1.16
C GLU A 55 -4.28 -13.36 -2.66
N GLN A 56 -4.21 -12.18 -3.30
CA GLN A 56 -3.96 -12.00 -4.71
C GLN A 56 -2.91 -10.92 -4.90
N PHE A 57 -2.40 -10.80 -6.11
CA PHE A 57 -1.39 -9.79 -6.44
C PHE A 57 -1.85 -8.36 -6.11
N ASP A 58 -3.11 -8.04 -6.43
CA ASP A 58 -3.70 -6.74 -6.11
C ASP A 58 -5.16 -6.93 -5.68
N HIS A 59 -5.74 -5.89 -5.05
CA HIS A 59 -7.07 -5.96 -4.48
C HIS A 59 -7.90 -4.72 -4.79
N THR A 60 -9.22 -4.92 -4.93
CA THR A 60 -10.18 -3.82 -5.08
C THR A 60 -10.44 -3.14 -3.73
N CYS A 61 -11.03 -1.94 -3.77
CA CYS A 61 -11.46 -1.24 -2.56
C CYS A 61 -12.42 -2.07 -1.72
N GLY A 62 -13.30 -2.85 -2.35
CA GLY A 62 -14.28 -3.67 -1.66
C GLY A 62 -13.69 -4.81 -0.83
N TRP A 63 -12.52 -5.30 -1.21
CA TRP A 63 -11.85 -6.36 -0.48
C TRP A 63 -11.54 -6.00 0.98
N PHE A 64 -11.28 -4.72 1.24
CA PHE A 64 -10.90 -4.27 2.59
C PHE A 64 -12.05 -4.33 3.57
N GLY A 65 -13.31 -4.25 3.11
CA GLY A 65 -14.46 -4.34 3.99
C GLY A 65 -14.66 -3.13 4.90
N PHE A 66 -14.09 -1.98 4.57
CA PHE A 66 -14.25 -0.78 5.38
C PHE A 66 -15.65 -0.19 5.22
N ASP A 67 -16.26 0.17 6.33
CA ASP A 67 -17.56 0.85 6.36
C ASP A 67 -17.36 2.36 6.19
N ARG A 68 -17.11 2.77 4.96
CA ARG A 68 -16.86 4.17 4.59
C ARG A 68 -17.50 4.47 3.24
N PRO A 69 -17.91 5.74 3.00
CA PRO A 69 -18.38 6.12 1.67
C PRO A 69 -17.31 5.88 0.60
N LYS A 70 -17.75 5.46 -0.59
CA LYS A 70 -16.85 5.17 -1.69
C LYS A 70 -15.98 6.37 -2.06
N SER A 71 -16.53 7.59 -2.00
CA SER A 71 -15.78 8.81 -2.30
C SER A 71 -14.64 9.02 -1.32
N SER A 72 -14.85 8.73 -0.03
CA SER A 72 -13.80 8.81 1.00
C SER A 72 -12.70 7.80 0.74
N LEU A 73 -13.06 6.56 0.43
CA LEU A 73 -12.08 5.51 0.11
C LEU A 73 -11.28 5.87 -1.13
N THR A 74 -11.94 6.37 -2.17
CA THR A 74 -11.26 6.81 -3.40
C THR A 74 -10.19 7.87 -3.10
N HIS A 75 -10.52 8.82 -2.23
CA HIS A 75 -9.56 9.84 -1.80
C HIS A 75 -8.34 9.24 -1.12
N HIS A 76 -8.54 8.29 -0.19
CA HIS A 76 -7.44 7.65 0.52
C HIS A 76 -6.54 6.83 -0.40
N PHE A 77 -7.13 6.07 -1.33
CA PHE A 77 -6.36 5.29 -2.30
C PHE A 77 -5.57 6.19 -3.24
N ARG A 78 -6.15 7.32 -3.64
CA ARG A 78 -5.43 8.30 -4.46
C ARG A 78 -4.24 8.89 -3.70
N ALA A 79 -4.42 9.27 -2.44
CA ALA A 79 -3.35 9.84 -1.62
C ALA A 79 -2.17 8.87 -1.51
N LEU A 80 -2.44 7.58 -1.30
CA LEU A 80 -1.40 6.55 -1.23
C LEU A 80 -0.68 6.39 -2.57
N ARG A 81 -1.41 6.39 -3.67
CA ARG A 81 -0.81 6.26 -5.01
C ARG A 81 0.06 7.47 -5.35
N GLU A 82 -0.44 8.68 -5.11
CA GLU A 82 0.30 9.91 -5.42
C GLU A 82 1.57 10.06 -4.58
N ALA A 83 1.58 9.51 -3.37
CA ALA A 83 2.76 9.48 -2.53
C ALA A 83 3.76 8.38 -2.92
N GLY A 84 3.34 7.45 -3.78
CA GLY A 84 4.19 6.35 -4.21
C GLY A 84 4.17 5.13 -3.29
N VAL A 85 3.24 5.05 -2.35
CA VAL A 85 3.13 3.91 -1.43
C VAL A 85 2.49 2.71 -2.13
N THR A 86 1.44 2.96 -2.91
CA THR A 86 0.73 1.92 -3.65
C THR A 86 0.78 2.17 -5.13
N ARG A 87 0.62 1.08 -5.88
CA ARG A 87 0.40 1.11 -7.33
C ARG A 87 -1.03 0.72 -7.59
N GLN A 88 -1.71 1.49 -8.43
CA GLN A 88 -3.10 1.19 -8.84
C GLN A 88 -3.16 1.00 -10.33
N ARG A 89 -4.02 0.05 -10.75
CA ARG A 89 -4.33 -0.18 -12.16
C ARG A 89 -5.83 -0.21 -12.35
N GLN A 90 -6.27 0.17 -13.54
CA GLN A 90 -7.68 0.15 -13.95
C GLN A 90 -7.95 -1.10 -14.75
N TYR A 91 -8.87 -1.94 -14.26
CA TYR A 91 -9.31 -3.15 -14.93
C TYR A 91 -10.79 -2.96 -15.30
N GLY A 92 -11.06 -2.42 -16.48
CA GLY A 92 -12.42 -2.08 -16.84
C GLY A 92 -13.02 -1.04 -15.89
N LEU A 93 -14.02 -1.41 -15.12
CA LEU A 93 -14.67 -0.52 -14.14
C LEU A 93 -14.08 -0.62 -12.74
N GLU A 94 -13.12 -1.53 -12.52
CA GLU A 94 -12.49 -1.72 -11.22
C GLU A 94 -11.10 -1.11 -11.16
N ARG A 95 -10.74 -0.56 -10.01
CA ARG A 95 -9.35 -0.25 -9.68
C ARG A 95 -8.86 -1.23 -8.63
N ARG A 96 -7.62 -1.68 -8.80
CA ARG A 96 -6.96 -2.58 -7.86
C ARG A 96 -5.62 -2.01 -7.46
N SER A 97 -5.23 -2.29 -6.21
CA SER A 97 -4.02 -1.72 -5.60
C SER A 97 -3.14 -2.79 -5.00
N HIS A 98 -1.83 -2.54 -5.00
CA HIS A 98 -0.87 -3.30 -4.21
C HIS A 98 0.21 -2.34 -3.70
N VAL A 99 0.94 -2.75 -2.67
CA VAL A 99 2.04 -1.95 -2.11
C VAL A 99 3.27 -2.09 -3.00
N ARG A 100 3.96 -0.98 -3.24
CA ARG A 100 5.20 -0.95 -4.02
C ARG A 100 6.38 -1.38 -3.12
N VAL A 101 6.37 -2.66 -2.71
CA VAL A 101 7.32 -3.18 -1.73
C VAL A 101 8.77 -3.00 -2.16
N ALA A 102 9.11 -3.42 -3.39
CA ALA A 102 10.49 -3.34 -3.86
C ALA A 102 11.02 -1.91 -3.89
N ASP A 103 10.22 -0.98 -4.41
CA ASP A 103 10.61 0.43 -4.50
C ASP A 103 10.78 1.07 -3.13
N LEU A 104 9.84 0.79 -2.21
CA LEU A 104 9.89 1.36 -0.86
C LEU A 104 11.01 0.76 -0.03
N ASP A 105 11.25 -0.54 -0.13
CA ASP A 105 12.36 -1.19 0.58
C ASP A 105 13.72 -0.68 0.09
N ALA A 106 13.86 -0.46 -1.21
CA ALA A 106 15.10 0.06 -1.77
C ALA A 106 15.37 1.50 -1.34
N ARG A 107 14.33 2.32 -1.30
CA ARG A 107 14.45 3.75 -0.99
C ARG A 107 14.44 4.05 0.50
N PHE A 108 13.61 3.34 1.26
CA PHE A 108 13.40 3.56 2.70
C PHE A 108 13.49 2.23 3.46
N PRO A 109 14.70 1.66 3.61
CA PRO A 109 14.86 0.37 4.29
C PRO A 109 14.27 0.38 5.70
N GLY A 110 13.48 -0.64 6.03
CA GLY A 110 12.87 -0.78 7.35
C GLY A 110 11.53 -0.10 7.52
N LEU A 111 11.12 0.78 6.60
CA LEU A 111 9.85 1.49 6.73
C LEU A 111 8.66 0.53 6.73
N LEU A 112 8.59 -0.39 5.76
CA LEU A 112 7.47 -1.32 5.66
C LEU A 112 7.46 -2.33 6.80
N ASP A 113 8.61 -2.71 7.33
CA ASP A 113 8.70 -3.56 8.52
C ASP A 113 8.05 -2.86 9.71
N LEU A 114 8.33 -1.58 9.89
CA LEU A 114 7.73 -0.79 10.96
C LEU A 114 6.21 -0.69 10.78
N VAL A 115 5.76 -0.40 9.57
CA VAL A 115 4.33 -0.30 9.27
C VAL A 115 3.62 -1.63 9.56
N ALA A 116 4.19 -2.73 9.11
CA ALA A 116 3.60 -4.06 9.29
C ALA A 116 3.52 -4.46 10.77
N ALA A 117 4.50 -4.06 11.57
CA ALA A 117 4.57 -4.44 12.98
C ALA A 117 3.75 -3.54 13.91
N TRP A 118 3.34 -2.37 13.44
CA TRP A 118 2.64 -1.40 14.28
C TRP A 118 1.26 -1.89 14.71
N THR A 119 0.94 -1.74 16.00
CA THR A 119 -0.42 -1.94 16.52
C THR A 119 -0.77 -0.77 17.43
N PRO A 120 -2.05 -0.34 17.47
CA PRO A 120 -2.47 0.76 18.35
C PRO A 120 -2.23 0.49 19.82
N ASP A 121 -2.24 -0.78 20.22
CA ASP A 121 -2.09 -1.18 21.61
C ASP A 121 -0.64 -1.41 22.02
N GLY A 122 0.31 -1.26 21.10
CA GLY A 122 1.73 -1.46 21.37
C GLY A 122 2.12 -2.90 21.65
N VAL A 123 1.31 -3.84 21.20
CA VAL A 123 1.52 -5.25 21.51
C VAL A 123 1.71 -6.05 20.25
#